data_fb7e4a4f0eb58ec6c03e3abbc25b8b16
#
_entry.id   fb7e4a4f0eb58ec6c03e3abbc25b8b16
#
_cell.length_a   1.000
_cell.length_b   1.000
_cell.length_c   1.000
_cell.angle_alpha   90.00
_cell.angle_beta   90.00
_cell.angle_gamma   90.00
#
_symmetry.space_group_name_H-M   'P 1'
#
loop_
_entity.id
_entity.type
_entity.pdbx_description
1 polymer ?
#
loop_
_entity_poly.entity_id
_entity_poly.type
_entity_poly.pdbx_seq_one_letter_code
_entity_poly.pdbx_strand_id
1 'polypeptide(L)'
;MGGPGGMPDLNQLFGQIQAMMQPYDGPLNWDVALDTARKAVAQQPDPSPTQRQKDAVADAVRLADHWLDDTTAFPSGVTSTAAWSRAEWLVGTVEVWKVLVEPVAKQTVDSLSSALPEEARAASGPLLGIIGKAVGVMLASQVGSGLGALASEVLTASDVGLPLGAAGRAALVPANVEAFAAGLDVSTDDVLLYLALREAAHQRLFAHVPWLREHLLGAVTAYARGIEINAEAIQSRIEEQMRGVDPTDPESMQRLLEGGLFDMPKSPAQEAALLRLETTLALVEGWVDEVVGQATAERMPAAAKMQEAVRRRRAAGGPAEDTFASLVGLELRPRRLRDASTLWGSLRTRQGTEARDGVWMHPDLLPSAADLDDPLGFREDAAAPAEISESDFDAELAKLLDGDLPDGDQPGDQPGDQPGDQPGDQPGDQPGDGPTPA
;
A
#
# COMPACT_ATOMS: atom_id res chain seq x y z
N MET A 1 -30.09 -36.12 -28.90
CA MET A 1 -29.03 -35.72 -29.84
C MET A 1 -28.05 -34.89 -29.06
N GLY A 2 -26.90 -35.49 -28.74
CA GLY A 2 -25.86 -34.89 -27.93
C GLY A 2 -25.09 -33.85 -28.75
N GLY A 3 -24.88 -32.67 -28.18
CA GLY A 3 -23.94 -31.69 -28.70
C GLY A 3 -22.50 -32.10 -28.32
N PRO A 4 -21.51 -31.90 -29.22
CA PRO A 4 -20.13 -32.27 -28.93
C PRO A 4 -19.56 -31.33 -27.86
N GLY A 5 -19.06 -31.91 -26.78
CA GLY A 5 -18.19 -31.21 -25.83
C GLY A 5 -17.01 -30.63 -26.60
N GLY A 6 -16.87 -29.31 -26.60
CA GLY A 6 -15.75 -28.62 -27.23
C GLY A 6 -14.46 -29.06 -26.55
N MET A 7 -13.59 -29.71 -27.33
CA MET A 7 -12.19 -29.90 -26.91
C MET A 7 -11.60 -28.52 -26.63
N PRO A 8 -10.85 -28.35 -25.54
CA PRO A 8 -10.10 -27.10 -25.34
C PRO A 8 -9.23 -26.84 -26.57
N ASP A 9 -9.25 -25.60 -27.05
CA ASP A 9 -8.52 -25.20 -28.25
C ASP A 9 -7.03 -25.51 -28.04
N LEU A 10 -6.52 -26.51 -28.78
CA LEU A 10 -5.13 -26.97 -28.69
C LEU A 10 -4.15 -25.80 -28.88
N ASN A 11 -4.54 -24.78 -29.64
CA ASN A 11 -3.74 -23.58 -29.85
C ASN A 11 -3.66 -22.73 -28.56
N GLN A 12 -4.74 -22.66 -27.76
CA GLN A 12 -4.70 -22.00 -26.43
C GLN A 12 -3.81 -22.78 -25.47
N LEU A 13 -3.90 -24.11 -25.48
CA LEU A 13 -3.06 -24.97 -24.64
C LEU A 13 -1.58 -24.83 -25.03
N PHE A 14 -1.26 -24.85 -26.33
CA PHE A 14 0.09 -24.63 -26.84
C PHE A 14 0.61 -23.23 -26.52
N GLY A 15 -0.24 -22.20 -26.63
CA GLY A 15 0.12 -20.84 -26.25
C GLY A 15 0.44 -20.67 -24.76
N GLN A 16 -0.34 -21.34 -23.89
CA GLN A 16 -0.06 -21.38 -22.45
C GLN A 16 1.24 -22.12 -22.12
N ILE A 17 1.48 -23.26 -22.74
CA ILE A 17 2.73 -24.02 -22.56
C ILE A 17 3.93 -23.20 -23.04
N GLN A 18 3.80 -22.49 -24.18
CA GLN A 18 4.86 -21.64 -24.71
C GLN A 18 5.14 -20.46 -23.82
N ALA A 19 4.11 -19.82 -23.24
CA ALA A 19 4.24 -18.74 -22.26
C ALA A 19 4.90 -19.25 -20.95
N MET A 20 4.59 -20.47 -20.53
CA MET A 20 5.24 -21.12 -19.37
C MET A 20 6.73 -21.42 -19.60
N MET A 21 7.15 -21.59 -20.86
CA MET A 21 8.55 -21.91 -21.22
C MET A 21 9.39 -20.64 -21.48
N GLN A 22 8.78 -19.46 -21.63
CA GLN A 22 9.55 -18.22 -21.78
C GLN A 22 10.28 -17.89 -20.48
N PRO A 23 11.60 -17.60 -20.56
CA PRO A 23 12.33 -17.11 -19.40
C PRO A 23 11.76 -15.73 -18.98
N TYR A 24 11.48 -15.57 -17.69
CA TYR A 24 11.12 -14.30 -17.09
C TYR A 24 11.97 -14.08 -15.85
N ASP A 25 12.21 -12.83 -15.53
CA ASP A 25 12.94 -12.42 -14.34
C ASP A 25 11.99 -12.23 -13.16
N GLY A 26 12.44 -12.66 -11.97
CA GLY A 26 11.68 -12.49 -10.74
C GLY A 26 10.80 -13.69 -10.34
N PRO A 27 10.05 -13.55 -9.23
CA PRO A 27 9.23 -14.63 -8.67
C PRO A 27 7.90 -14.81 -9.39
N LEU A 28 7.50 -13.87 -10.25
CA LEU A 28 6.19 -13.82 -10.90
C LEU A 28 6.33 -13.36 -12.36
N ASN A 29 5.62 -14.02 -13.27
CA ASN A 29 5.57 -13.63 -14.69
C ASN A 29 4.55 -12.50 -14.89
N TRP A 30 5.03 -11.24 -14.91
CA TRP A 30 4.19 -10.05 -15.06
C TRP A 30 3.52 -9.93 -16.42
N ASP A 31 4.09 -10.49 -17.48
CA ASP A 31 3.45 -10.50 -18.81
C ASP A 31 2.17 -11.34 -18.78
N VAL A 32 2.22 -12.50 -18.12
CA VAL A 32 1.05 -13.35 -17.92
C VAL A 32 0.03 -12.68 -17.02
N ALA A 33 0.47 -12.03 -15.94
CA ALA A 33 -0.43 -11.31 -15.05
C ALA A 33 -1.16 -10.17 -15.77
N LEU A 34 -0.45 -9.33 -16.51
CA LEU A 34 -1.05 -8.22 -17.26
C LEU A 34 -1.94 -8.69 -18.42
N ASP A 35 -1.57 -9.74 -19.11
CA ASP A 35 -2.41 -10.32 -20.18
C ASP A 35 -3.72 -10.87 -19.58
N THR A 36 -3.65 -11.55 -18.45
CA THR A 36 -4.83 -12.05 -17.73
C THR A 36 -5.71 -10.90 -17.25
N ALA A 37 -5.12 -9.86 -16.66
CA ALA A 37 -5.86 -8.67 -16.21
C ALA A 37 -6.56 -7.95 -17.37
N ARG A 38 -5.87 -7.76 -18.51
CA ARG A 38 -6.45 -7.16 -19.72
C ARG A 38 -7.60 -7.99 -20.27
N LYS A 39 -7.48 -9.32 -20.29
CA LYS A 39 -8.56 -10.22 -20.71
C LYS A 39 -9.77 -10.13 -19.78
N ALA A 40 -9.55 -10.01 -18.47
CA ALA A 40 -10.62 -9.81 -17.51
C ALA A 40 -11.35 -8.47 -17.74
N VAL A 41 -10.61 -7.36 -17.90
CA VAL A 41 -11.17 -6.05 -18.22
C VAL A 41 -11.93 -6.06 -19.56
N ALA A 42 -11.42 -6.75 -20.56
CA ALA A 42 -12.03 -6.83 -21.88
C ALA A 42 -13.37 -7.62 -21.95
N GLN A 43 -13.77 -8.27 -20.85
CA GLN A 43 -15.09 -8.91 -20.75
C GLN A 43 -16.23 -7.88 -20.71
N GLN A 44 -15.93 -6.64 -20.39
CA GLN A 44 -16.85 -5.50 -20.43
C GLN A 44 -16.31 -4.43 -21.37
N PRO A 45 -17.19 -3.59 -21.97
CA PRO A 45 -16.73 -2.46 -22.75
C PRO A 45 -15.82 -1.53 -21.95
N ASP A 46 -14.60 -1.28 -22.44
CA ASP A 46 -13.62 -0.38 -21.83
C ASP A 46 -13.06 0.60 -22.86
N PRO A 47 -13.89 1.54 -23.38
CA PRO A 47 -13.43 2.51 -24.35
C PRO A 47 -12.43 3.49 -23.72
N SER A 48 -11.43 3.89 -24.48
CA SER A 48 -10.55 4.99 -24.05
C SER A 48 -11.37 6.26 -23.79
N PRO A 49 -11.06 7.02 -22.73
CA PRO A 49 -11.78 8.23 -22.38
C PRO A 49 -11.78 9.26 -23.53
N THR A 50 -12.95 9.79 -23.81
CA THR A 50 -13.14 10.86 -24.80
C THR A 50 -12.46 12.14 -24.34
N GLN A 51 -12.20 13.08 -25.27
CA GLN A 51 -11.62 14.37 -24.91
C GLN A 51 -12.50 15.12 -23.90
N ARG A 52 -13.82 15.07 -24.04
CA ARG A 52 -14.77 15.66 -23.08
C ARG A 52 -14.59 15.10 -21.66
N GLN A 53 -14.41 13.78 -21.52
CA GLN A 53 -14.16 13.15 -20.20
C GLN A 53 -12.80 13.55 -19.64
N LYS A 54 -11.76 13.66 -20.49
CA LYS A 54 -10.44 14.16 -20.06
C LYS A 54 -10.50 15.60 -19.57
N ASP A 55 -11.20 16.46 -20.28
CA ASP A 55 -11.39 17.85 -19.89
C ASP A 55 -12.21 17.96 -18.60
N ALA A 56 -13.29 17.18 -18.45
CA ALA A 56 -14.11 17.15 -17.25
C ALA A 56 -13.31 16.70 -16.02
N VAL A 57 -12.47 15.67 -16.13
CA VAL A 57 -11.58 15.22 -15.05
C VAL A 57 -10.58 16.31 -14.71
N ALA A 58 -9.95 16.95 -15.69
CA ALA A 58 -8.96 17.99 -15.46
C ALA A 58 -9.59 19.22 -14.76
N ASP A 59 -10.79 19.62 -15.17
CA ASP A 59 -11.52 20.73 -14.55
C ASP A 59 -11.98 20.39 -13.13
N ALA A 60 -12.49 19.18 -12.91
CA ALA A 60 -12.90 18.71 -11.59
C ALA A 60 -11.71 18.65 -10.62
N VAL A 61 -10.55 18.13 -11.04
CA VAL A 61 -9.35 18.08 -10.20
C VAL A 61 -8.83 19.49 -9.89
N ARG A 62 -8.84 20.40 -10.86
CA ARG A 62 -8.41 21.80 -10.65
C ARG A 62 -9.31 22.52 -9.64
N LEU A 63 -10.62 22.34 -9.77
CA LEU A 63 -11.60 22.92 -8.83
C LEU A 63 -11.45 22.29 -7.45
N ALA A 64 -11.30 20.96 -7.39
CA ALA A 64 -11.08 20.22 -6.14
C ALA A 64 -9.83 20.70 -5.41
N ASP A 65 -8.73 20.84 -6.11
CA ASP A 65 -7.46 21.28 -5.54
C ASP A 65 -7.58 22.71 -4.97
N HIS A 66 -8.26 23.59 -5.67
CA HIS A 66 -8.55 24.93 -5.16
C HIS A 66 -9.46 24.92 -3.90
N TRP A 67 -10.45 24.03 -3.81
CA TRP A 67 -11.29 23.95 -2.62
C TRP A 67 -10.55 23.42 -1.39
N LEU A 68 -9.50 22.65 -1.60
CA LEU A 68 -8.67 22.08 -0.54
C LEU A 68 -7.68 23.11 0.06
N ASP A 69 -7.41 24.23 -0.61
CA ASP A 69 -6.45 25.25 -0.13
C ASP A 69 -6.81 25.79 1.25
N ASP A 70 -8.12 25.90 1.56
CA ASP A 70 -8.62 26.44 2.84
C ASP A 70 -8.71 25.36 3.94
N THR A 71 -8.48 24.07 3.63
CA THR A 71 -8.80 22.95 4.53
C THR A 71 -7.59 22.17 5.01
N THR A 72 -6.43 22.39 4.44
CA THR A 72 -5.17 21.73 4.84
C THR A 72 -3.98 22.65 4.67
N ALA A 73 -2.98 22.48 5.54
CA ALA A 73 -1.69 23.16 5.44
C ALA A 73 -0.82 22.61 4.29
N PHE A 74 -1.14 21.44 3.75
CA PHE A 74 -0.39 20.86 2.62
C PHE A 74 -0.76 21.57 1.31
N PRO A 75 0.21 22.15 0.60
CA PRO A 75 -0.05 22.77 -0.71
C PRO A 75 -0.46 21.71 -1.76
N SER A 76 -0.82 22.15 -2.98
CA SER A 76 -1.12 21.24 -4.06
C SER A 76 -0.03 20.21 -4.29
N GLY A 77 -0.42 18.95 -4.37
CA GLY A 77 0.45 17.84 -4.76
C GLY A 77 0.23 17.39 -6.21
N VAL A 78 -0.73 17.99 -6.92
CA VAL A 78 -1.10 17.60 -8.28
C VAL A 78 -0.22 18.32 -9.31
N THR A 79 0.53 17.58 -10.09
CA THR A 79 1.34 18.08 -11.22
C THR A 79 0.75 17.73 -12.58
N SER A 80 -0.10 16.70 -12.66
CA SER A 80 -0.76 16.28 -13.89
C SER A 80 -2.08 15.58 -13.57
N THR A 81 -3.01 15.63 -14.54
CA THR A 81 -4.31 14.97 -14.46
C THR A 81 -4.46 13.93 -15.54
N ALA A 82 -5.21 12.88 -15.29
CA ALA A 82 -5.55 11.88 -16.29
C ALA A 82 -6.97 11.35 -16.11
N ALA A 83 -7.65 11.11 -17.24
CA ALA A 83 -8.79 10.22 -17.27
C ALA A 83 -8.31 8.90 -17.87
N TRP A 84 -8.51 7.80 -17.16
CA TRP A 84 -8.06 6.48 -17.58
C TRP A 84 -9.23 5.56 -17.94
N SER A 85 -9.03 4.71 -18.94
CA SER A 85 -9.79 3.48 -19.03
C SER A 85 -9.32 2.49 -17.95
N ARG A 86 -10.04 1.40 -17.74
CA ARG A 86 -9.62 0.34 -16.83
C ARG A 86 -8.27 -0.26 -17.22
N ALA A 87 -8.08 -0.47 -18.52
CA ALA A 87 -6.81 -0.96 -19.06
C ALA A 87 -5.67 0.06 -18.87
N GLU A 88 -5.92 1.36 -19.01
CA GLU A 88 -4.93 2.40 -18.74
C GLU A 88 -4.60 2.50 -17.25
N TRP A 89 -5.56 2.24 -16.35
CA TRP A 89 -5.30 2.15 -14.92
C TRP A 89 -4.34 1.00 -14.60
N LEU A 90 -4.52 -0.19 -15.18
CA LEU A 90 -3.58 -1.30 -15.03
C LEU A 90 -2.14 -0.91 -15.40
N VAL A 91 -1.98 -0.23 -16.55
CA VAL A 91 -0.66 0.23 -17.01
C VAL A 91 -0.09 1.32 -16.09
N GLY A 92 -0.95 2.25 -15.65
CA GLY A 92 -0.53 3.38 -14.81
C GLY A 92 -0.13 2.99 -13.38
N THR A 93 -0.52 1.80 -12.91
CA THR A 93 -0.32 1.36 -11.51
C THR A 93 0.57 0.12 -11.38
N VAL A 94 0.88 -0.58 -12.48
CA VAL A 94 1.59 -1.87 -12.44
C VAL A 94 2.93 -1.83 -11.71
N GLU A 95 3.68 -0.74 -11.81
CA GLU A 95 5.00 -0.65 -11.16
C GLU A 95 4.89 -0.67 -9.62
N VAL A 96 3.82 -0.09 -9.07
CA VAL A 96 3.58 -0.17 -7.63
C VAL A 96 3.08 -1.56 -7.25
N TRP A 97 2.25 -2.17 -8.08
CA TRP A 97 1.80 -3.55 -7.85
C TRP A 97 2.96 -4.53 -7.85
N LYS A 98 3.99 -4.34 -8.70
CA LYS A 98 5.23 -5.13 -8.64
C LYS A 98 5.87 -5.05 -7.27
N VAL A 99 6.04 -3.85 -6.74
CA VAL A 99 6.66 -3.64 -5.42
C VAL A 99 5.84 -4.27 -4.30
N LEU A 100 4.51 -4.28 -4.40
CA LEU A 100 3.62 -4.85 -3.39
C LEU A 100 3.57 -6.38 -3.45
N VAL A 101 3.53 -6.97 -4.65
CA VAL A 101 3.23 -8.40 -4.84
C VAL A 101 4.50 -9.25 -4.89
N GLU A 102 5.60 -8.75 -5.46
CA GLU A 102 6.83 -9.55 -5.62
C GLU A 102 7.42 -10.07 -4.31
N PRO A 103 7.45 -9.31 -3.19
CA PRO A 103 7.94 -9.83 -1.92
C PRO A 103 7.12 -11.04 -1.42
N VAL A 104 5.80 -10.99 -1.61
CA VAL A 104 4.88 -12.07 -1.20
C VAL A 104 5.07 -13.29 -2.10
N ALA A 105 5.07 -13.08 -3.42
CA ALA A 105 5.29 -14.15 -4.39
C ALA A 105 6.64 -14.83 -4.17
N LYS A 106 7.70 -14.05 -3.94
CA LYS A 106 9.04 -14.58 -3.64
C LYS A 106 9.03 -15.43 -2.39
N GLN A 107 8.49 -14.92 -1.30
CA GLN A 107 8.44 -15.63 -0.03
C GLN A 107 7.61 -16.92 -0.13
N THR A 108 6.50 -16.89 -0.87
CA THR A 108 5.67 -18.06 -1.10
C THR A 108 6.45 -19.16 -1.86
N VAL A 109 7.17 -18.79 -2.92
CA VAL A 109 8.01 -19.75 -3.70
C VAL A 109 9.17 -20.27 -2.85
N ASP A 110 9.85 -19.41 -2.11
CA ASP A 110 10.97 -19.78 -1.24
C ASP A 110 10.52 -20.73 -0.11
N SER A 111 9.39 -20.43 0.52
CA SER A 111 8.83 -21.26 1.59
C SER A 111 8.36 -22.62 1.09
N LEU A 112 7.73 -22.67 -0.10
CA LEU A 112 7.35 -23.93 -0.73
C LEU A 112 8.58 -24.78 -1.06
N SER A 113 9.64 -24.16 -1.54
CA SER A 113 10.91 -24.83 -1.83
C SER A 113 11.59 -25.38 -0.57
N SER A 114 11.48 -24.64 0.56
CA SER A 114 12.05 -25.06 1.85
C SER A 114 11.26 -26.18 2.53
N ALA A 115 9.97 -26.27 2.26
CA ALA A 115 9.11 -27.32 2.80
C ALA A 115 9.37 -28.71 2.20
N LEU A 116 10.14 -28.79 1.10
CA LEU A 116 10.52 -30.08 0.49
C LEU A 116 11.65 -30.76 1.26
N PRO A 117 11.62 -32.09 1.46
CA PRO A 117 12.71 -32.86 2.07
C PRO A 117 14.04 -32.64 1.36
N GLU A 118 15.15 -32.66 2.12
CA GLU A 118 16.49 -32.35 1.59
C GLU A 118 16.93 -33.31 0.48
N GLU A 119 16.54 -34.61 0.59
CA GLU A 119 16.77 -35.62 -0.44
C GLU A 119 16.01 -35.30 -1.74
N ALA A 120 14.79 -34.79 -1.63
CA ALA A 120 14.00 -34.36 -2.79
C ALA A 120 14.59 -33.07 -3.43
N ARG A 121 15.14 -32.18 -2.64
CA ARG A 121 15.84 -30.96 -3.14
C ARG A 121 17.12 -31.33 -3.90
N ALA A 122 17.92 -32.23 -3.35
CA ALA A 122 19.19 -32.66 -3.96
C ALA A 122 18.99 -33.49 -5.27
N ALA A 123 17.96 -34.32 -5.31
CA ALA A 123 17.64 -35.15 -6.46
C ALA A 123 16.90 -34.41 -7.61
N SER A 124 16.28 -33.27 -7.33
CA SER A 124 15.28 -32.65 -8.20
C SER A 124 15.66 -31.26 -8.69
N GLY A 125 16.91 -30.83 -8.65
CA GLY A 125 17.35 -29.50 -9.03
C GLY A 125 16.70 -28.90 -10.30
N PRO A 126 16.72 -29.58 -11.45
CA PRO A 126 16.05 -29.15 -12.67
C PRO A 126 14.51 -29.18 -12.55
N LEU A 127 13.96 -30.18 -11.84
CA LEU A 127 12.52 -30.35 -11.63
C LEU A 127 11.96 -29.27 -10.70
N LEU A 128 12.69 -28.87 -9.66
CA LEU A 128 12.33 -27.78 -8.79
C LEU A 128 12.22 -26.44 -9.54
N GLY A 129 13.11 -26.21 -10.52
CA GLY A 129 13.03 -25.06 -11.41
C GLY A 129 11.75 -25.06 -12.27
N ILE A 130 11.30 -26.20 -12.72
CA ILE A 130 10.05 -26.35 -13.49
C ILE A 130 8.84 -26.13 -12.58
N ILE A 131 8.84 -26.73 -11.39
CA ILE A 131 7.76 -26.54 -10.39
C ILE A 131 7.66 -25.08 -9.97
N GLY A 132 8.80 -24.44 -9.67
CA GLY A 132 8.84 -23.02 -9.32
C GLY A 132 8.27 -22.13 -10.43
N LYS A 133 8.59 -22.41 -11.69
CA LYS A 133 8.01 -21.68 -12.83
C LYS A 133 6.51 -21.94 -12.99
N ALA A 134 6.04 -23.16 -12.79
CA ALA A 134 4.61 -23.49 -12.86
C ALA A 134 3.83 -22.73 -11.75
N VAL A 135 4.36 -22.72 -10.53
CA VAL A 135 3.79 -21.94 -9.41
C VAL A 135 3.81 -20.45 -9.72
N GLY A 136 4.91 -19.90 -10.27
CA GLY A 136 5.01 -18.51 -10.66
C GLY A 136 3.99 -18.09 -11.74
N VAL A 137 3.68 -18.97 -12.70
CA VAL A 137 2.64 -18.72 -13.71
C VAL A 137 1.24 -18.80 -13.10
N MET A 138 1.00 -19.74 -12.19
CA MET A 138 -0.28 -19.84 -11.49
C MET A 138 -0.53 -18.59 -10.63
N LEU A 139 0.45 -18.15 -9.87
CA LEU A 139 0.40 -16.90 -9.10
C LEU A 139 0.20 -15.69 -10.03
N ALA A 140 0.89 -15.64 -11.18
CA ALA A 140 0.72 -14.57 -12.14
C ALA A 140 -0.72 -14.50 -12.69
N SER A 141 -1.32 -15.65 -12.97
CA SER A 141 -2.71 -15.70 -13.41
C SER A 141 -3.68 -15.23 -12.33
N GLN A 142 -3.45 -15.63 -11.08
CA GLN A 142 -4.24 -15.19 -9.93
C GLN A 142 -4.11 -13.68 -9.69
N VAL A 143 -2.88 -13.17 -9.69
CA VAL A 143 -2.59 -11.73 -9.60
C VAL A 143 -3.29 -10.97 -10.73
N GLY A 144 -3.17 -11.47 -11.96
CA GLY A 144 -3.82 -10.86 -13.11
C GLY A 144 -5.35 -10.82 -13.01
N SER A 145 -5.96 -11.91 -12.57
CA SER A 145 -7.42 -11.96 -12.33
C SER A 145 -7.85 -10.95 -11.29
N GLY A 146 -7.12 -10.86 -10.19
CA GLY A 146 -7.36 -9.89 -9.14
C GLY A 146 -7.20 -8.44 -9.63
N LEU A 147 -6.10 -8.12 -10.31
CA LEU A 147 -5.89 -6.78 -10.88
C LEU A 147 -6.98 -6.39 -11.89
N GLY A 148 -7.45 -7.34 -12.69
CA GLY A 148 -8.56 -7.11 -13.63
C GLY A 148 -9.89 -6.83 -12.92
N ALA A 149 -10.19 -7.57 -11.85
CA ALA A 149 -11.36 -7.32 -11.01
C ALA A 149 -11.27 -5.93 -10.36
N LEU A 150 -10.12 -5.61 -9.78
CA LEU A 150 -9.85 -4.31 -9.15
C LEU A 150 -9.99 -3.16 -10.17
N ALA A 151 -9.40 -3.27 -11.36
CA ALA A 151 -9.50 -2.27 -12.41
C ALA A 151 -10.95 -2.01 -12.85
N SER A 152 -11.83 -3.00 -12.71
CA SER A 152 -13.25 -2.88 -13.04
C SER A 152 -14.05 -2.07 -12.02
N GLU A 153 -13.47 -1.78 -10.85
CA GLU A 153 -14.19 -1.14 -9.74
C GLU A 153 -13.55 0.13 -9.21
N VAL A 154 -12.22 0.28 -9.32
CA VAL A 154 -11.53 1.48 -8.83
C VAL A 154 -12.05 2.75 -9.49
N LEU A 155 -12.17 3.80 -8.71
CA LEU A 155 -12.67 5.11 -9.15
C LEU A 155 -11.54 6.07 -9.47
N THR A 156 -10.40 5.96 -8.74
CA THR A 156 -9.26 6.85 -8.87
C THR A 156 -7.92 6.07 -8.80
N ALA A 157 -6.81 6.77 -9.00
CA ALA A 157 -5.47 6.20 -8.85
C ALA A 157 -5.13 5.84 -7.39
N SER A 158 -5.75 6.52 -6.41
CA SER A 158 -5.50 6.33 -4.98
C SER A 158 -6.70 5.71 -4.23
N ASP A 159 -7.65 5.13 -4.97
CA ASP A 159 -8.94 4.67 -4.43
C ASP A 159 -8.80 3.65 -3.27
N VAL A 160 -7.73 2.89 -3.21
CA VAL A 160 -7.46 1.94 -2.12
C VAL A 160 -6.64 2.54 -0.96
N GLY A 161 -6.45 3.86 -0.93
CA GLY A 161 -5.62 4.54 0.08
C GLY A 161 -4.12 4.40 -0.11
N LEU A 162 -3.70 3.85 -1.26
CA LEU A 162 -2.30 3.65 -1.62
C LEU A 162 -1.90 4.54 -2.80
N PRO A 163 -0.64 5.05 -2.83
CA PRO A 163 -0.12 5.83 -3.95
C PRO A 163 0.23 4.93 -5.14
N LEU A 164 -0.79 4.39 -5.84
CA LEU A 164 -0.60 3.43 -6.92
C LEU A 164 -0.13 4.08 -8.23
N GLY A 165 -0.52 5.33 -8.47
CA GLY A 165 -0.09 6.09 -9.65
C GLY A 165 1.31 6.69 -9.52
N ALA A 166 1.77 7.33 -10.59
CA ALA A 166 2.97 8.15 -10.55
C ALA A 166 2.75 9.35 -9.62
N ALA A 167 3.81 9.76 -8.90
CA ALA A 167 3.76 10.89 -7.98
C ALA A 167 3.21 12.15 -8.66
N GLY A 168 2.29 12.84 -8.00
CA GLY A 168 1.65 14.05 -8.49
C GLY A 168 0.63 13.85 -9.63
N ARG A 169 0.31 12.62 -10.00
CA ARG A 169 -0.69 12.34 -11.03
C ARG A 169 -2.04 12.01 -10.40
N ALA A 170 -2.98 12.96 -10.47
CA ALA A 170 -4.38 12.71 -10.12
C ALA A 170 -5.10 12.07 -11.31
N ALA A 171 -5.60 10.85 -11.13
CA ALA A 171 -6.28 10.13 -12.21
C ALA A 171 -7.60 9.53 -11.74
N LEU A 172 -8.62 9.62 -12.59
CA LEU A 172 -9.95 9.04 -12.39
C LEU A 172 -10.29 8.08 -13.53
N VAL A 173 -11.16 7.10 -13.25
CA VAL A 173 -11.66 6.12 -14.21
C VAL A 173 -13.12 6.46 -14.57
N PRO A 174 -13.39 7.27 -15.61
CA PRO A 174 -14.75 7.79 -15.90
C PRO A 174 -15.81 6.71 -16.02
N ALA A 175 -15.50 5.57 -16.66
CA ALA A 175 -16.45 4.47 -16.82
C ALA A 175 -16.91 3.91 -15.45
N ASN A 176 -16.01 3.80 -14.48
CA ASN A 176 -16.33 3.33 -13.14
C ASN A 176 -17.03 4.42 -12.32
N VAL A 177 -16.64 5.68 -12.50
CA VAL A 177 -17.31 6.84 -11.87
C VAL A 177 -18.77 6.92 -12.33
N GLU A 178 -19.05 6.75 -13.62
CA GLU A 178 -20.41 6.71 -14.17
C GLU A 178 -21.22 5.53 -13.61
N ALA A 179 -20.60 4.34 -13.50
CA ALA A 179 -21.24 3.16 -12.90
C ALA A 179 -21.55 3.36 -11.41
N PHE A 180 -20.63 3.99 -10.66
CA PHE A 180 -20.83 4.33 -9.27
C PHE A 180 -21.94 5.39 -9.10
N ALA A 181 -21.98 6.40 -9.95
CA ALA A 181 -23.00 7.45 -9.94
C ALA A 181 -24.41 6.90 -10.23
N ALA A 182 -24.52 5.89 -11.08
CA ALA A 182 -25.83 5.28 -11.42
C ALA A 182 -26.56 4.68 -10.23
N GLY A 183 -25.83 4.27 -9.18
CA GLY A 183 -26.42 3.77 -7.93
C GLY A 183 -26.78 4.86 -6.91
N LEU A 184 -26.49 6.12 -7.22
CA LEU A 184 -26.67 7.26 -6.32
C LEU A 184 -27.65 8.24 -6.96
N ASP A 185 -28.60 8.75 -6.18
CA ASP A 185 -29.47 9.85 -6.63
C ASP A 185 -28.71 11.17 -6.43
N VAL A 186 -27.66 11.38 -7.24
CA VAL A 186 -26.73 12.54 -7.26
C VAL A 186 -26.28 12.74 -8.69
N SER A 187 -26.00 13.98 -9.09
CA SER A 187 -25.51 14.27 -10.46
C SER A 187 -24.11 13.64 -10.67
N THR A 188 -23.85 13.15 -11.88
CA THR A 188 -22.53 12.56 -12.21
C THR A 188 -21.41 13.59 -12.05
N ASP A 189 -21.69 14.88 -12.29
CA ASP A 189 -20.71 15.94 -12.13
C ASP A 189 -20.33 16.17 -10.65
N ASP A 190 -21.32 16.10 -9.73
CA ASP A 190 -21.06 16.15 -8.28
C ASP A 190 -20.26 14.90 -7.84
N VAL A 191 -20.57 13.72 -8.35
CA VAL A 191 -19.83 12.50 -8.07
C VAL A 191 -18.38 12.64 -8.54
N LEU A 192 -18.18 13.12 -9.77
CA LEU A 192 -16.85 13.33 -10.34
C LEU A 192 -16.05 14.34 -9.50
N LEU A 193 -16.64 15.47 -9.13
CA LEU A 193 -15.99 16.50 -8.31
C LEU A 193 -15.64 15.98 -6.92
N TYR A 194 -16.55 15.24 -6.26
CA TYR A 194 -16.29 14.65 -4.96
C TYR A 194 -15.12 13.64 -4.99
N LEU A 195 -15.07 12.79 -6.01
CA LEU A 195 -13.97 11.85 -6.18
C LEU A 195 -12.66 12.56 -6.57
N ALA A 196 -12.73 13.64 -7.33
CA ALA A 196 -11.57 14.50 -7.61
C ALA A 196 -11.03 15.19 -6.36
N LEU A 197 -11.91 15.61 -5.43
CA LEU A 197 -11.51 16.13 -4.12
C LEU A 197 -10.75 15.09 -3.31
N ARG A 198 -11.25 13.86 -3.25
CA ARG A 198 -10.56 12.77 -2.55
C ARG A 198 -9.20 12.45 -3.18
N GLU A 199 -9.14 12.36 -4.51
CA GLU A 199 -7.90 12.10 -5.21
C GLU A 199 -6.87 13.24 -5.02
N ALA A 200 -7.30 14.51 -5.11
CA ALA A 200 -6.43 15.66 -4.88
C ALA A 200 -5.92 15.71 -3.43
N ALA A 201 -6.77 15.37 -2.43
CA ALA A 201 -6.37 15.26 -1.04
C ALA A 201 -5.31 14.17 -0.83
N HIS A 202 -5.47 12.98 -1.44
CA HIS A 202 -4.45 11.94 -1.42
C HIS A 202 -3.13 12.42 -2.03
N GLN A 203 -3.18 13.11 -3.18
CA GLN A 203 -1.97 13.63 -3.83
C GLN A 203 -1.26 14.67 -2.97
N ARG A 204 -1.99 15.54 -2.25
CA ARG A 204 -1.40 16.47 -1.28
C ARG A 204 -0.68 15.72 -0.17
N LEU A 205 -1.33 14.73 0.44
CA LEU A 205 -0.73 13.93 1.50
C LEU A 205 0.53 13.18 1.03
N PHE A 206 0.43 12.46 -0.09
CA PHE A 206 1.58 11.68 -0.60
C PHE A 206 2.74 12.53 -1.10
N ALA A 207 2.49 13.76 -1.57
CA ALA A 207 3.53 14.67 -2.00
C ALA A 207 4.30 15.30 -0.84
N HIS A 208 3.64 15.53 0.31
CA HIS A 208 4.21 16.26 1.45
C HIS A 208 4.59 15.36 2.63
N VAL A 209 4.29 14.07 2.56
CA VAL A 209 4.69 13.07 3.56
C VAL A 209 5.61 12.02 2.92
N PRO A 210 6.88 12.35 2.68
CA PRO A 210 7.78 11.53 1.86
C PRO A 210 8.03 10.12 2.42
N TRP A 211 7.98 9.95 3.74
CA TRP A 211 8.16 8.66 4.39
C TRP A 211 6.93 7.73 4.29
N LEU A 212 5.73 8.27 4.00
CA LEU A 212 4.47 7.52 4.04
C LEU A 212 4.44 6.38 3.02
N ARG A 213 4.93 6.62 1.81
CA ARG A 213 5.02 5.58 0.77
C ARG A 213 5.88 4.40 1.22
N GLU A 214 7.08 4.69 1.74
CA GLU A 214 7.98 3.64 2.22
C GLU A 214 7.43 2.92 3.45
N HIS A 215 6.74 3.63 4.32
CA HIS A 215 6.10 3.06 5.50
C HIS A 215 5.01 2.04 5.12
N LEU A 216 4.13 2.39 4.17
CA LEU A 216 3.09 1.51 3.65
C LEU A 216 3.69 0.28 2.93
N LEU A 217 4.62 0.49 2.00
CA LEU A 217 5.28 -0.60 1.27
C LEU A 217 6.12 -1.47 2.19
N GLY A 218 6.78 -0.87 3.19
CA GLY A 218 7.55 -1.56 4.21
C GLY A 218 6.69 -2.47 5.09
N ALA A 219 5.47 -2.05 5.43
CA ALA A 219 4.52 -2.88 6.17
C ALA A 219 4.10 -4.12 5.38
N VAL A 220 3.85 -3.99 4.06
CA VAL A 220 3.56 -5.12 3.17
C VAL A 220 4.77 -6.07 3.09
N THR A 221 5.98 -5.52 2.95
CA THR A 221 7.21 -6.32 2.92
C THR A 221 7.45 -7.04 4.24
N ALA A 222 7.19 -6.40 5.38
CA ALA A 222 7.30 -7.02 6.70
C ALA A 222 6.28 -8.16 6.87
N TYR A 223 5.05 -7.96 6.40
CA TYR A 223 4.04 -9.01 6.36
C TYR A 223 4.51 -10.22 5.52
N ALA A 224 5.01 -9.96 4.32
CA ALA A 224 5.51 -11.01 3.43
C ALA A 224 6.63 -11.83 4.08
N ARG A 225 7.58 -11.19 4.75
CA ARG A 225 8.67 -11.88 5.46
C ARG A 225 8.19 -12.77 6.60
N GLY A 226 7.04 -12.48 7.17
CA GLY A 226 6.42 -13.28 8.23
C GLY A 226 5.70 -14.53 7.71
N ILE A 227 5.61 -14.74 6.39
CA ILE A 227 5.01 -15.95 5.80
C ILE A 227 5.96 -17.12 6.02
N GLU A 228 5.61 -17.98 6.96
CA GLU A 228 6.31 -19.21 7.27
C GLU A 228 5.42 -20.39 6.84
N ILE A 229 5.87 -21.16 5.86
CA ILE A 229 5.20 -22.42 5.49
C ILE A 229 5.81 -23.53 6.32
N ASN A 230 5.13 -23.92 7.39
CA ASN A 230 5.55 -25.05 8.21
C ASN A 230 5.04 -26.36 7.56
N ALA A 231 5.98 -27.18 7.06
CA ALA A 231 5.66 -28.46 6.43
C ALA A 231 4.89 -29.42 7.36
N GLU A 232 5.21 -29.42 8.66
CA GLU A 232 4.51 -30.26 9.67
C GLU A 232 3.06 -29.76 9.89
N ALA A 233 2.85 -28.45 9.90
CA ALA A 233 1.50 -27.88 10.01
C ALA A 233 0.64 -28.18 8.77
N ILE A 234 1.25 -28.16 7.57
CA ILE A 234 0.57 -28.55 6.32
C ILE A 234 0.23 -30.04 6.36
N GLN A 235 1.17 -30.87 6.76
CA GLN A 235 0.95 -32.31 6.85
C GLN A 235 -0.15 -32.66 7.86
N SER A 236 -0.14 -32.07 9.04
CA SER A 236 -1.17 -32.27 10.05
C SER A 236 -2.56 -31.83 9.54
N ARG A 237 -2.64 -30.70 8.83
CA ARG A 237 -3.91 -30.23 8.23
C ARG A 237 -4.38 -31.14 7.10
N ILE A 238 -3.48 -31.57 6.22
CA ILE A 238 -3.81 -32.55 5.17
C ILE A 238 -4.34 -33.82 5.81
N GLU A 239 -3.69 -34.34 6.85
CA GLU A 239 -4.14 -35.52 7.58
C GLU A 239 -5.48 -35.30 8.30
N GLU A 240 -5.73 -34.13 8.84
CA GLU A 240 -6.98 -33.76 9.50
C GLU A 240 -8.13 -33.59 8.50
N GLN A 241 -7.88 -32.94 7.38
CA GLN A 241 -8.86 -32.78 6.29
C GLN A 241 -9.12 -34.08 5.54
N MET A 242 -8.10 -34.92 5.35
CA MET A 242 -8.29 -36.23 4.71
C MET A 242 -9.03 -37.24 5.58
N ARG A 243 -9.11 -37.06 6.90
CA ARG A 243 -9.87 -37.97 7.80
C ARG A 243 -11.37 -37.98 7.54
N GLY A 244 -11.92 -37.03 6.79
CA GLY A 244 -13.34 -36.96 6.47
C GLY A 244 -13.68 -36.94 4.97
N VAL A 245 -12.68 -37.12 4.12
CA VAL A 245 -12.83 -37.00 2.65
C VAL A 245 -12.78 -38.36 2.00
N ASP A 246 -13.77 -38.67 1.18
CA ASP A 246 -13.73 -39.82 0.29
C ASP A 246 -12.91 -39.43 -0.97
N PRO A 247 -11.72 -40.08 -1.20
CA PRO A 247 -10.88 -39.75 -2.35
C PRO A 247 -11.54 -40.06 -3.71
N THR A 248 -12.64 -40.76 -3.72
CA THR A 248 -13.39 -41.13 -4.93
C THR A 248 -14.55 -40.19 -5.23
N ASP A 249 -14.86 -39.23 -4.34
CA ASP A 249 -15.91 -38.23 -4.51
C ASP A 249 -15.34 -36.89 -5.03
N PRO A 250 -15.64 -36.50 -6.28
CA PRO A 250 -15.17 -35.25 -6.87
C PRO A 250 -15.59 -33.98 -6.10
N GLU A 251 -16.78 -34.00 -5.46
CA GLU A 251 -17.26 -32.86 -4.65
C GLU A 251 -16.48 -32.72 -3.35
N SER A 252 -16.01 -33.81 -2.78
CA SER A 252 -15.14 -33.81 -1.60
C SER A 252 -13.76 -33.26 -1.93
N MET A 253 -13.21 -33.60 -3.12
CA MET A 253 -11.94 -33.02 -3.60
C MET A 253 -12.06 -31.53 -3.92
N GLN A 254 -13.18 -31.10 -4.48
CA GLN A 254 -13.41 -29.68 -4.76
C GLN A 254 -13.54 -28.88 -3.45
N ARG A 255 -14.28 -29.38 -2.45
CA ARG A 255 -14.36 -28.78 -1.11
C ARG A 255 -13.00 -28.72 -0.41
N LEU A 256 -12.13 -29.68 -0.64
CA LEU A 256 -10.75 -29.72 -0.12
C LEU A 256 -9.89 -28.62 -0.76
N LEU A 257 -10.06 -28.36 -2.06
CA LEU A 257 -9.41 -27.28 -2.78
C LEU A 257 -9.96 -25.89 -2.41
N GLU A 258 -11.28 -25.79 -2.18
CA GLU A 258 -11.97 -24.57 -1.77
C GLU A 258 -11.81 -24.30 -0.26
N GLY A 259 -11.55 -25.31 0.54
CA GLY A 259 -11.45 -25.27 2.00
C GLY A 259 -10.17 -24.68 2.58
N GLY A 260 -9.40 -23.90 1.80
CA GLY A 260 -8.28 -23.10 2.33
C GLY A 260 -7.10 -23.94 2.83
N LEU A 261 -6.64 -24.91 2.04
CA LEU A 261 -5.40 -25.68 2.32
C LEU A 261 -4.21 -24.75 2.61
N PHE A 262 -4.30 -23.50 2.14
CA PHE A 262 -3.29 -22.44 2.29
C PHE A 262 -3.68 -21.36 3.33
N ASP A 263 -4.81 -21.51 4.02
CA ASP A 263 -5.22 -20.58 5.09
C ASP A 263 -4.46 -20.91 6.38
N MET A 264 -3.19 -20.53 6.38
CA MET A 264 -2.28 -20.74 7.52
C MET A 264 -2.55 -19.68 8.59
N PRO A 265 -2.51 -20.03 9.88
CA PRO A 265 -2.58 -19.03 10.94
C PRO A 265 -1.44 -18.03 10.78
N LYS A 266 -1.77 -16.73 10.84
CA LYS A 266 -0.78 -15.65 10.72
C LYS A 266 0.20 -15.71 11.89
N SER A 267 1.48 -15.50 11.61
CA SER A 267 2.49 -15.36 12.66
C SER A 267 2.28 -14.04 13.43
N PRO A 268 2.75 -13.92 14.68
CA PRO A 268 2.69 -12.65 15.42
C PRO A 268 3.33 -11.47 14.67
N ALA A 269 4.37 -11.74 13.88
CA ALA A 269 5.02 -10.73 13.04
C ALA A 269 4.10 -10.27 11.87
N GLN A 270 3.36 -11.21 11.28
CA GLN A 270 2.36 -10.88 10.27
C GLN A 270 1.20 -10.08 10.85
N GLU A 271 0.70 -10.47 12.02
CA GLU A 271 -0.38 -9.74 12.70
C GLU A 271 0.05 -8.30 13.03
N ALA A 272 1.27 -8.11 13.55
CA ALA A 272 1.80 -6.78 13.82
C ALA A 272 1.98 -5.93 12.55
N ALA A 273 2.46 -6.52 11.45
CA ALA A 273 2.62 -5.83 10.18
C ALA A 273 1.25 -5.46 9.56
N LEU A 274 0.28 -6.36 9.65
CA LEU A 274 -1.09 -6.14 9.19
C LEU A 274 -1.74 -5.01 9.99
N LEU A 275 -1.67 -5.05 11.32
CA LEU A 275 -2.23 -4.01 12.20
C LEU A 275 -1.63 -2.63 11.87
N ARG A 276 -0.31 -2.55 11.63
CA ARG A 276 0.35 -1.30 11.23
C ARG A 276 -0.20 -0.79 9.89
N LEU A 277 -0.33 -1.66 8.90
CA LEU A 277 -0.84 -1.31 7.59
C LEU A 277 -2.30 -0.84 7.66
N GLU A 278 -3.18 -1.59 8.33
CA GLU A 278 -4.59 -1.25 8.54
C GLU A 278 -4.74 0.09 9.27
N THR A 279 -3.96 0.32 10.32
CA THR A 279 -3.98 1.58 11.07
C THR A 279 -3.54 2.74 10.19
N THR A 280 -2.43 2.60 9.46
CA THR A 280 -1.93 3.68 8.58
C THR A 280 -2.92 3.98 7.46
N LEU A 281 -3.52 2.97 6.84
CA LEU A 281 -4.54 3.18 5.80
C LEU A 281 -5.81 3.83 6.36
N ALA A 282 -6.24 3.45 7.57
CA ALA A 282 -7.37 4.10 8.24
C ALA A 282 -7.08 5.57 8.52
N LEU A 283 -5.85 5.90 8.94
CA LEU A 283 -5.42 7.27 9.18
C LEU A 283 -5.39 8.10 7.88
N VAL A 284 -4.84 7.56 6.79
CA VAL A 284 -4.83 8.20 5.47
C VAL A 284 -6.25 8.51 5.01
N GLU A 285 -7.10 7.48 5.00
CA GLU A 285 -8.47 7.61 4.52
C GLU A 285 -9.33 8.49 5.43
N GLY A 286 -9.11 8.42 6.74
CA GLY A 286 -9.80 9.28 7.71
C GLY A 286 -9.40 10.74 7.57
N TRP A 287 -8.12 11.04 7.30
CA TRP A 287 -7.64 12.39 7.03
C TRP A 287 -8.25 12.93 5.73
N VAL A 288 -8.25 12.14 4.65
CA VAL A 288 -8.89 12.50 3.38
C VAL A 288 -10.39 12.76 3.57
N ASP A 289 -11.07 11.91 4.32
CA ASP A 289 -12.51 12.03 4.59
C ASP A 289 -12.85 13.31 5.37
N GLU A 290 -12.02 13.67 6.35
CA GLU A 290 -12.18 14.89 7.16
C GLU A 290 -11.90 16.14 6.33
N VAL A 291 -10.78 16.19 5.59
CA VAL A 291 -10.39 17.35 4.77
C VAL A 291 -11.40 17.62 3.66
N VAL A 292 -11.84 16.56 2.97
CA VAL A 292 -12.87 16.66 1.92
C VAL A 292 -14.23 17.05 2.52
N GLY A 293 -14.56 16.51 3.70
CA GLY A 293 -15.77 16.92 4.44
C GLY A 293 -15.80 18.42 4.70
N GLN A 294 -14.68 19.00 5.12
CA GLN A 294 -14.57 20.46 5.31
C GLN A 294 -14.69 21.24 3.98
N ALA A 295 -13.95 20.81 2.94
CA ALA A 295 -13.95 21.49 1.66
C ALA A 295 -15.35 21.56 1.02
N THR A 296 -16.20 20.58 1.32
CA THR A 296 -17.53 20.42 0.71
C THR A 296 -18.68 20.94 1.56
N ALA A 297 -18.47 21.19 2.86
CA ALA A 297 -19.54 21.46 3.83
C ALA A 297 -20.53 22.57 3.40
N GLU A 298 -20.04 23.66 2.82
CA GLU A 298 -20.85 24.79 2.39
C GLU A 298 -21.02 24.88 0.87
N ARG A 299 -20.29 24.04 0.11
CA ARG A 299 -20.16 24.15 -1.36
C ARG A 299 -20.90 23.04 -2.11
N MET A 300 -21.11 21.87 -1.47
CA MET A 300 -21.70 20.68 -2.12
C MET A 300 -22.80 20.06 -1.26
N PRO A 301 -24.08 20.36 -1.51
CA PRO A 301 -25.18 19.76 -0.74
C PRO A 301 -25.23 18.23 -0.77
N ALA A 302 -24.75 17.61 -1.84
CA ALA A 302 -24.69 16.16 -1.98
C ALA A 302 -23.52 15.49 -1.22
N ALA A 303 -22.59 16.27 -0.64
CA ALA A 303 -21.35 15.76 -0.05
C ALA A 303 -21.57 14.72 1.04
N ALA A 304 -22.52 14.94 1.96
CA ALA A 304 -22.82 14.01 3.04
C ALA A 304 -23.29 12.65 2.50
N LYS A 305 -24.09 12.63 1.42
CA LYS A 305 -24.55 11.41 0.74
C LYS A 305 -23.38 10.69 0.08
N MET A 306 -22.49 11.44 -0.56
CA MET A 306 -21.27 10.91 -1.19
C MET A 306 -20.31 10.32 -0.17
N GLN A 307 -20.07 11.02 0.93
CA GLN A 307 -19.24 10.57 2.03
C GLN A 307 -19.74 9.24 2.59
N GLU A 308 -21.03 9.14 2.85
CA GLU A 308 -21.63 7.90 3.35
C GLU A 308 -21.55 6.77 2.29
N ALA A 309 -21.75 7.06 1.01
CA ALA A 309 -21.62 6.07 -0.06
C ALA A 309 -20.20 5.50 -0.15
N VAL A 310 -19.17 6.35 -0.06
CA VAL A 310 -17.77 5.92 -0.04
C VAL A 310 -17.45 5.13 1.23
N ARG A 311 -17.92 5.58 2.39
CA ARG A 311 -17.73 4.87 3.67
C ARG A 311 -18.36 3.46 3.63
N ARG A 312 -19.58 3.33 3.09
CA ARG A 312 -20.26 2.04 2.93
C ARG A 312 -19.52 1.13 1.96
N ARG A 313 -19.08 1.66 0.82
CA ARG A 313 -18.31 0.91 -0.16
C ARG A 313 -17.05 0.31 0.48
N ARG A 314 -16.34 1.10 1.29
CA ARG A 314 -15.16 0.65 2.02
C ARG A 314 -15.48 -0.35 3.15
N ALA A 315 -16.58 -0.16 3.88
CA ALA A 315 -16.97 -1.03 4.98
C ALA A 315 -17.49 -2.39 4.50
N ALA A 316 -18.11 -2.44 3.32
CA ALA A 316 -18.68 -3.66 2.76
C ALA A 316 -17.62 -4.69 2.32
N GLY A 317 -16.35 -4.28 2.23
CA GLY A 317 -15.31 -5.11 1.61
C GLY A 317 -15.62 -5.26 0.12
N GLY A 318 -15.18 -4.31 -0.71
CA GLY A 318 -15.39 -4.41 -2.15
C GLY A 318 -14.37 -5.36 -2.78
N PRO A 319 -14.49 -5.68 -4.09
CA PRO A 319 -13.51 -6.48 -4.82
C PRO A 319 -12.08 -5.97 -4.71
N ALA A 320 -11.88 -4.69 -4.39
CA ALA A 320 -10.56 -4.14 -4.13
C ALA A 320 -9.89 -4.79 -2.91
N GLU A 321 -10.66 -5.00 -1.83
CA GLU A 321 -10.15 -5.62 -0.61
C GLU A 321 -10.02 -7.13 -0.77
N ASP A 322 -11.00 -7.78 -1.41
CA ASP A 322 -10.93 -9.21 -1.73
C ASP A 322 -9.76 -9.51 -2.68
N THR A 323 -9.52 -8.61 -3.64
CA THR A 323 -8.39 -8.68 -4.54
C THR A 323 -7.07 -8.50 -3.79
N PHE A 324 -6.98 -7.52 -2.91
CA PHE A 324 -5.79 -7.31 -2.11
C PHE A 324 -5.55 -8.52 -1.19
N ALA A 325 -6.58 -9.07 -0.58
CA ALA A 325 -6.51 -10.29 0.21
C ALA A 325 -6.00 -11.47 -0.62
N SER A 326 -6.49 -11.64 -1.84
CA SER A 326 -6.06 -12.71 -2.73
C SER A 326 -4.67 -12.52 -3.31
N LEU A 327 -4.24 -11.27 -3.54
CA LEU A 327 -2.95 -10.93 -4.14
C LEU A 327 -1.79 -10.92 -3.15
N VAL A 328 -2.04 -10.46 -1.94
CA VAL A 328 -1.01 -10.18 -0.94
C VAL A 328 -1.21 -11.03 0.32
N GLY A 329 -2.34 -11.77 0.40
CA GLY A 329 -2.74 -12.50 1.61
C GLY A 329 -3.17 -11.57 2.75
N LEU A 330 -3.40 -10.30 2.44
CA LEU A 330 -3.71 -9.23 3.37
C LEU A 330 -5.19 -8.87 3.25
N GLU A 331 -6.00 -9.21 4.24
CA GLU A 331 -7.35 -8.67 4.36
C GLU A 331 -7.27 -7.20 4.78
N LEU A 332 -7.14 -6.29 3.81
CA LEU A 332 -7.22 -4.86 4.07
C LEU A 332 -8.68 -4.47 4.26
N ARG A 333 -9.11 -4.41 5.49
CA ARG A 333 -10.40 -3.82 5.83
C ARG A 333 -10.16 -2.53 6.61
N PRO A 334 -10.19 -1.35 5.99
CA PRO A 334 -10.13 -0.08 6.72
C PRO A 334 -11.42 0.13 7.51
N ARG A 335 -11.65 -0.73 8.50
CA ARG A 335 -12.84 -0.71 9.37
C ARG A 335 -12.92 0.55 10.22
N ARG A 336 -11.78 1.22 10.41
CA ARG A 336 -11.60 2.33 11.36
C ARG A 336 -11.54 3.70 10.70
N LEU A 337 -12.02 3.83 9.45
CA LEU A 337 -12.04 5.09 8.74
C LEU A 337 -12.83 6.18 9.51
N ARG A 338 -13.98 5.81 10.09
CA ARG A 338 -14.81 6.77 10.86
C ARG A 338 -14.12 7.21 12.14
N ASP A 339 -13.46 6.29 12.83
CA ASP A 339 -12.72 6.60 14.06
C ASP A 339 -11.56 7.55 13.74
N ALA A 340 -10.81 7.26 12.66
CA ALA A 340 -9.75 8.11 12.18
C ALA A 340 -10.25 9.50 11.72
N SER A 341 -11.36 9.56 10.97
CA SER A 341 -11.98 10.83 10.57
C SER A 341 -12.42 11.66 11.79
N THR A 342 -12.97 11.00 12.81
CA THR A 342 -13.35 11.63 14.08
C THR A 342 -12.13 12.15 14.83
N LEU A 343 -11.04 11.37 14.90
CA LEU A 343 -9.79 11.77 15.53
C LEU A 343 -9.21 13.02 14.87
N TRP A 344 -9.10 13.04 13.53
CA TRP A 344 -8.58 14.16 12.79
C TRP A 344 -9.44 15.41 12.95
N GLY A 345 -10.77 15.26 12.90
CA GLY A 345 -11.72 16.35 13.12
C GLY A 345 -11.65 16.92 14.54
N SER A 346 -11.49 16.05 15.55
CA SER A 346 -11.31 16.44 16.95
C SER A 346 -10.01 17.22 17.14
N LEU A 347 -8.90 16.70 16.62
CA LEU A 347 -7.58 17.34 16.72
C LEU A 347 -7.61 18.74 16.06
N ARG A 348 -8.15 18.85 14.83
CA ARG A 348 -8.31 20.13 14.15
C ARG A 348 -9.16 21.11 14.95
N THR A 349 -10.27 20.65 15.51
CA THR A 349 -11.18 21.54 16.26
C THR A 349 -10.53 22.09 17.52
N ARG A 350 -9.66 21.31 18.17
CA ARG A 350 -8.98 21.68 19.40
C ARG A 350 -7.69 22.46 19.18
N GLN A 351 -6.93 22.13 18.13
CA GLN A 351 -5.56 22.61 17.97
C GLN A 351 -5.29 23.26 16.59
N GLY A 352 -6.30 23.30 15.71
CA GLY A 352 -6.18 23.89 14.38
C GLY A 352 -5.68 22.92 13.28
N THR A 353 -5.71 23.41 12.05
CA THR A 353 -5.36 22.66 10.84
C THR A 353 -3.87 22.28 10.83
N GLU A 354 -2.99 23.20 11.21
CA GLU A 354 -1.53 22.98 11.22
C GLU A 354 -1.14 21.89 12.22
N ALA A 355 -1.74 21.87 13.41
CA ALA A 355 -1.48 20.83 14.40
C ALA A 355 -1.96 19.45 13.91
N ARG A 356 -3.11 19.37 13.24
CA ARG A 356 -3.59 18.15 12.61
C ARG A 356 -2.62 17.65 11.54
N ASP A 357 -2.22 18.52 10.62
CA ASP A 357 -1.35 18.15 9.51
C ASP A 357 0.09 17.92 9.96
N GLY A 358 0.52 18.60 11.03
CA GLY A 358 1.83 18.40 11.66
C GLY A 358 2.06 17.00 12.23
N VAL A 359 1.01 16.21 12.49
CA VAL A 359 1.13 14.81 12.90
C VAL A 359 1.83 13.96 11.82
N TRP A 360 1.69 14.33 10.55
CA TRP A 360 2.31 13.63 9.43
C TRP A 360 3.81 13.94 9.23
N MET A 361 4.41 14.79 10.07
CA MET A 361 5.83 15.14 9.94
C MET A 361 6.77 13.97 10.25
N HIS A 362 6.36 13.04 11.14
CA HIS A 362 7.15 11.86 11.49
C HIS A 362 6.25 10.65 11.77
N PRO A 363 6.66 9.41 11.40
CA PRO A 363 5.87 8.20 11.66
C PRO A 363 5.57 7.97 13.14
N ASP A 364 6.47 8.36 14.05
CA ASP A 364 6.26 8.20 15.50
C ASP A 364 5.23 9.17 16.09
N LEU A 365 4.81 10.17 15.33
CA LEU A 365 3.75 11.10 15.73
C LEU A 365 2.35 10.58 15.38
N LEU A 366 2.27 9.52 14.54
CA LEU A 366 0.99 8.98 14.11
C LEU A 366 0.22 8.38 15.28
N PRO A 367 -1.12 8.53 15.26
CA PRO A 367 -1.98 7.78 16.14
C PRO A 367 -1.78 6.27 16.00
N SER A 368 -1.81 5.57 17.11
CA SER A 368 -1.77 4.11 17.18
C SER A 368 -3.18 3.51 16.97
N ALA A 369 -3.25 2.18 16.90
CA ALA A 369 -4.54 1.49 16.89
C ALA A 369 -5.35 1.77 18.17
N ALA A 370 -4.69 1.95 19.33
CA ALA A 370 -5.36 2.27 20.58
C ALA A 370 -5.96 3.69 20.59
N ASP A 371 -5.28 4.65 19.93
CA ASP A 371 -5.82 6.02 19.78
C ASP A 371 -7.08 6.04 18.90
N LEU A 372 -7.20 5.10 17.96
CA LEU A 372 -8.42 4.94 17.18
C LEU A 372 -9.56 4.30 17.99
N ASP A 373 -9.28 3.58 19.10
CA ASP A 373 -10.30 3.09 20.04
C ASP A 373 -10.89 4.23 20.89
N ASP A 374 -10.10 5.29 21.13
CA ASP A 374 -10.55 6.55 21.77
C ASP A 374 -10.14 7.76 20.93
N PRO A 375 -10.84 8.03 19.81
CA PRO A 375 -10.44 9.07 18.86
C PRO A 375 -10.53 10.49 19.40
N LEU A 376 -11.23 10.71 20.49
CA LEU A 376 -11.33 12.05 21.13
C LEU A 376 -10.19 12.31 22.11
N GLY A 377 -9.61 11.25 22.70
CA GLY A 377 -8.53 11.34 23.68
C GLY A 377 -7.13 11.57 23.06
N PHE A 378 -6.96 11.38 21.76
CA PHE A 378 -5.67 11.59 21.12
C PHE A 378 -5.16 13.03 21.31
N ARG A 379 -4.01 13.19 21.99
CA ARG A 379 -3.41 14.49 22.35
C ARG A 379 -4.38 15.42 23.09
N GLU A 380 -5.26 14.88 23.95
CA GLU A 380 -6.22 15.70 24.69
C GLU A 380 -5.51 16.70 25.62
N ASP A 381 -4.41 16.27 26.29
CA ASP A 381 -3.63 17.08 27.20
C ASP A 381 -2.57 17.96 26.51
N ALA A 382 -2.36 17.81 25.21
CA ALA A 382 -1.45 18.70 24.49
C ALA A 382 -2.10 20.06 24.34
N ALA A 383 -1.61 21.05 25.09
CA ALA A 383 -1.98 22.45 24.86
C ALA A 383 -1.72 22.83 23.41
N ALA A 384 -2.62 23.63 22.81
CA ALA A 384 -2.33 24.25 21.52
C ALA A 384 -0.92 24.86 21.59
N PRO A 385 -0.07 24.71 20.55
CA PRO A 385 1.23 25.35 20.53
C PRO A 385 1.02 26.80 20.93
N ALA A 386 1.68 27.24 22.00
CA ALA A 386 1.63 28.66 22.36
C ALA A 386 2.08 29.41 21.10
N GLU A 387 1.27 30.34 20.61
CA GLU A 387 1.71 31.25 19.57
C GLU A 387 2.96 31.94 20.14
N ILE A 388 4.13 31.51 19.66
CA ILE A 388 5.38 32.16 19.98
C ILE A 388 5.26 33.51 19.35
N SER A 389 5.08 34.56 20.18
CA SER A 389 5.03 35.92 19.67
C SER A 389 6.39 36.25 18.99
N GLU A 390 6.38 37.12 18.00
CA GLU A 390 7.64 37.57 17.37
C GLU A 390 8.66 38.02 18.43
N SER A 391 8.18 38.66 19.52
CA SER A 391 9.03 39.08 20.64
C SER A 391 9.63 37.92 21.43
N ASP A 392 8.94 36.79 21.57
CA ASP A 392 9.46 35.61 22.27
C ASP A 392 10.45 34.87 21.37
N PHE A 393 10.20 34.80 20.05
CA PHE A 393 11.14 34.27 19.08
C PHE A 393 12.43 35.07 19.03
N ASP A 394 12.35 36.40 18.98
CA ASP A 394 13.49 37.30 19.00
C ASP A 394 14.29 37.17 20.31
N ALA A 395 13.59 37.02 21.46
CA ALA A 395 14.23 36.82 22.75
C ALA A 395 14.98 35.48 22.85
N GLU A 396 14.42 34.39 22.33
CA GLU A 396 15.08 33.07 22.29
C GLU A 396 16.22 33.05 21.26
N LEU A 397 16.07 33.71 20.12
CA LEU A 397 17.13 33.88 19.13
C LEU A 397 18.29 34.69 19.70
N ALA A 398 18.02 35.76 20.45
CA ALA A 398 19.04 36.54 21.13
C ALA A 398 19.81 35.70 22.16
N LYS A 399 19.17 34.87 22.96
CA LYS A 399 19.83 33.93 23.88
C LYS A 399 20.74 32.93 23.17
N LEU A 400 20.31 32.39 22.03
CA LEU A 400 21.11 31.49 21.19
C LEU A 400 22.33 32.20 20.60
N LEU A 401 22.19 33.46 20.22
CA LEU A 401 23.28 34.25 19.65
C LEU A 401 24.28 34.75 20.71
N ASP A 402 23.84 35.00 21.95
CA ASP A 402 24.67 35.38 23.07
C ASP A 402 25.44 34.21 23.72
N GLY A 403 25.24 32.97 23.24
CA GLY A 403 26.03 31.81 23.63
C GLY A 403 25.68 31.18 24.98
N ASP A 404 24.52 31.52 25.54
CA ASP A 404 24.02 30.92 26.80
C ASP A 404 23.35 29.54 26.52
N LEU A 405 24.18 28.56 26.10
CA LEU A 405 23.75 27.17 26.07
C LEU A 405 23.78 26.61 27.49
N PRO A 406 22.72 25.94 27.99
CA PRO A 406 22.80 25.23 29.24
C PRO A 406 23.90 24.16 29.15
N ASP A 407 24.82 24.22 30.12
CA ASP A 407 25.91 23.23 30.29
C ASP A 407 25.33 21.81 30.27
N GLY A 408 25.52 21.12 29.15
CA GLY A 408 25.24 19.70 29.06
C GLY A 408 26.20 18.92 29.96
N ASP A 409 25.67 18.06 30.78
CA ASP A 409 26.36 17.12 31.66
C ASP A 409 27.66 16.57 31.05
N GLN A 410 28.78 17.00 31.56
CA GLN A 410 30.05 16.36 31.31
C GLN A 410 30.17 15.10 32.21
N PRO A 411 30.53 13.95 31.64
CA PRO A 411 30.88 12.78 32.48
C PRO A 411 32.16 13.06 33.25
N GLY A 412 32.09 12.90 34.57
CA GLY A 412 33.15 13.21 35.50
C GLY A 412 34.45 12.46 35.26
N ASP A 413 35.55 13.23 35.28
CA ASP A 413 36.92 12.77 35.45
C ASP A 413 37.10 12.05 36.77
N GLN A 414 37.58 10.83 36.76
CA GLN A 414 38.22 10.19 37.91
C GLN A 414 39.74 10.31 37.81
N PRO A 415 40.43 10.72 38.87
CA PRO A 415 41.89 10.81 38.88
C PRO A 415 42.48 9.50 39.43
N GLY A 416 43.60 9.08 38.89
CA GLY A 416 44.37 8.00 39.50
C GLY A 416 45.64 7.61 38.78
N ASP A 417 46.77 8.07 39.28
CA ASP A 417 48.08 7.47 39.40
C ASP A 417 49.05 7.44 38.20
N GLN A 418 50.05 8.28 38.34
CA GLN A 418 51.44 8.06 37.90
C GLN A 418 52.25 7.38 39.00
N PRO A 419 53.52 6.82 38.86
CA PRO A 419 54.56 7.17 37.90
C PRO A 419 55.44 5.98 37.41
N GLY A 420 56.41 6.24 36.49
CA GLY A 420 57.59 5.39 36.40
C GLY A 420 58.32 5.36 35.04
N ASP A 421 59.32 6.21 34.91
CA ASP A 421 60.66 6.07 34.29
C ASP A 421 60.87 5.63 32.85
N GLN A 422 61.64 6.50 32.22
CA GLN A 422 62.43 6.45 30.97
C GLN A 422 63.61 5.43 31.04
N PRO A 423 64.57 5.24 30.07
CA PRO A 423 64.69 5.81 28.70
C PRO A 423 65.26 4.84 27.60
N GLY A 424 65.43 5.31 26.40
CA GLY A 424 66.48 4.85 25.47
C GLY A 424 66.00 4.32 24.14
N ASP A 425 66.27 4.90 23.10
CA ASP A 425 67.27 5.00 22.05
C ASP A 425 66.70 5.12 20.65
N GLN A 426 67.10 6.11 19.94
CA GLN A 426 67.09 6.28 18.46
C GLN A 426 68.27 5.50 17.85
N PRO A 427 68.54 5.45 16.50
CA PRO A 427 67.93 6.06 15.33
C PRO A 427 67.94 5.18 14.05
N GLY A 428 67.45 5.71 12.92
CA GLY A 428 67.96 5.41 11.57
C GLY A 428 66.93 4.98 10.55
N ASP A 429 66.71 5.76 9.65
CA ASP A 429 67.08 6.00 8.24
C ASP A 429 65.90 5.91 7.24
N GLN A 430 65.80 6.98 6.50
CA GLN A 430 65.12 7.09 5.19
C GLN A 430 66.01 6.51 4.07
N PRO A 431 65.68 6.53 2.75
CA PRO A 431 64.50 6.89 1.99
C PRO A 431 64.24 6.01 0.76
N GLY A 432 63.23 6.32 -0.08
CA GLY A 432 63.31 5.95 -1.49
C GLY A 432 62.02 5.76 -2.27
N ASP A 433 61.68 6.78 -3.03
CA ASP A 433 61.14 6.83 -4.41
C ASP A 433 59.87 6.05 -4.88
N GLY A 434 58.95 6.86 -5.44
CA GLY A 434 57.89 6.46 -6.36
C GLY A 434 58.43 6.03 -7.76
N PRO A 435 57.65 5.91 -8.82
CA PRO A 435 56.50 6.69 -9.24
C PRO A 435 55.35 5.88 -9.91
N THR A 436 54.19 6.55 -10.14
CA THR A 436 53.08 6.33 -11.12
C THR A 436 53.60 6.19 -12.57
N PRO A 437 52.84 5.90 -13.68
CA PRO A 437 51.41 5.51 -13.87
C PRO A 437 51.17 4.43 -14.95
N ALA A 438 49.94 3.93 -15.05
CA ALA A 438 49.21 3.78 -16.30
C ALA A 438 47.75 3.40 -15.99
#